data_f28657a9965475c14db885cbf95d30d8
#
_entry.id   f28657a9965475c14db885cbf95d30d8
#
_cell.length_a   1.000
_cell.length_b   1.000
_cell.length_c   1.000
_cell.angle_alpha   90.00
_cell.angle_beta   90.00
_cell.angle_gamma   90.00
#
_symmetry.space_group_name_H-M   'P 1'
#
loop_
_entity.id
_entity.type
_entity.pdbx_description
1 polymer ?
#
loop_
_entity_poly.entity_id
_entity_poly.type
_entity_poly.pdbx_seq_one_letter_code
_entity_poly.pdbx_strand_id
1 'polypeptide(L)' 'MGWNRSQDAAQYETARSLKQLHSPLWWVLWGPGSRRFFAFHLGPHHVEPLSAATPQLLDEQIRITEQEAQPHRGQ' A
#
# COMPACT_ATOMS: atom_id res chain seq x y z
N MET A 1 -27.31 -5.39 -5.47
CA MET A 1 -26.75 -5.25 -5.38
C MET A 1 -25.94 -4.68 -4.69
N GLY A 2 -25.52 -4.37 -3.99
CA GLY A 2 -24.71 -3.80 -2.99
C GLY A 2 -23.44 -3.17 -3.42
N TRP A 3 -23.16 -3.24 -4.65
CA TRP A 3 -21.90 -2.69 -5.09
C TRP A 3 -22.06 -1.21 -5.32
N ASN A 4 -21.21 -0.43 -4.69
CA ASN A 4 -21.34 1.02 -4.76
C ASN A 4 -20.11 1.61 -5.44
N ARG A 5 -20.30 2.11 -6.66
CA ARG A 5 -19.21 2.68 -7.41
C ARG A 5 -18.59 3.89 -6.76
N SER A 6 -19.42 4.71 -6.12
CA SER A 6 -18.91 5.91 -5.47
C SER A 6 -17.94 5.56 -4.36
N GLN A 7 -18.27 4.53 -3.59
CA GLN A 7 -17.36 4.11 -2.53
C GLN A 7 -16.08 3.54 -3.09
N ASP A 8 -16.18 2.77 -4.16
CA ASP A 8 -14.98 2.23 -4.77
C ASP A 8 -14.15 3.34 -5.41
N ALA A 9 -14.80 4.35 -5.98
CA ALA A 9 -14.05 5.46 -6.56
C ALA A 9 -13.21 6.16 -5.51
N ALA A 10 -13.77 6.37 -4.32
CA ALA A 10 -13.02 7.00 -3.23
C ALA A 10 -11.84 6.14 -2.82
N GLN A 11 -12.03 4.82 -2.78
CA GLN A 11 -10.96 3.92 -2.41
C GLN A 11 -9.85 3.90 -3.45
N TYR A 12 -10.22 3.95 -4.73
CA TYR A 12 -9.20 4.01 -5.79
C TYR A 12 -8.40 5.32 -5.69
N GLU A 13 -9.07 6.42 -5.37
CA GLU A 13 -8.37 7.68 -5.19
C GLU A 13 -7.40 7.62 -4.02
N THR A 14 -7.84 7.02 -2.93
CA THR A 14 -6.99 6.86 -1.76
C THR A 14 -5.77 6.02 -2.11
N ALA A 15 -5.97 4.93 -2.82
CA ALA A 15 -4.85 4.07 -3.22
C ALA A 15 -3.87 4.84 -4.11
N ARG A 16 -4.39 5.66 -5.01
CA ARG A 16 -3.54 6.47 -5.87
C ARG A 16 -2.71 7.45 -5.05
N SER A 17 -3.32 8.07 -4.05
CA SER A 17 -2.60 9.01 -3.20
C SER A 17 -1.49 8.32 -2.43
N LEU A 18 -1.77 7.14 -1.90
CA LEU A 18 -0.74 6.36 -1.21
C LEU A 18 0.38 5.95 -2.17
N LYS A 19 0.01 5.56 -3.38
CA LYS A 19 1.02 5.20 -4.37
C LYS A 19 1.93 6.38 -4.66
N GLN A 20 1.36 7.56 -4.82
CA GLN A 20 2.17 8.75 -5.08
C GLN A 20 3.07 9.09 -3.91
N LEU A 21 2.54 8.93 -2.71
CA LEU A 21 3.30 9.24 -1.51
C LEU A 21 4.52 8.33 -1.37
N HIS A 22 4.37 7.08 -1.75
CA HIS A 22 5.45 6.10 -1.59
C HIS A 22 6.16 5.75 -2.89
N SER A 23 5.85 6.48 -3.95
CA SER A 23 6.53 6.29 -5.23
C SER A 23 8.00 6.71 -5.10
N PRO A 24 8.88 6.08 -5.86
CA PRO A 24 8.65 5.03 -6.85
C PRO A 24 8.79 3.62 -6.33
N LEU A 25 8.97 3.44 -5.02
CA LEU A 25 9.31 2.13 -4.48
C LEU A 25 8.11 1.22 -4.27
N TRP A 26 6.90 1.80 -4.21
CA TRP A 26 5.71 1.02 -3.90
C TRP A 26 4.62 1.26 -4.92
N TRP A 27 3.93 0.18 -5.26
CA TRP A 27 2.72 0.25 -6.06
C TRP A 27 1.56 -0.08 -5.14
N VAL A 28 0.59 0.82 -5.04
CA VAL A 28 -0.55 0.64 -4.14
C VAL A 28 -1.82 0.58 -4.97
N LEU A 29 -2.68 -0.38 -4.64
CA LEU A 29 -3.95 -0.49 -5.32
C LEU A 29 -5.04 -0.91 -4.36
N TRP A 30 -6.27 -0.69 -4.79
CA TRP A 30 -7.45 -1.11 -4.05
C TRP A 30 -8.01 -2.37 -4.68
N GLY A 31 -8.28 -3.39 -3.86
CA GLY A 31 -8.88 -4.63 -4.32
C GLY A 31 -10.36 -4.69 -3.99
N PRO A 32 -11.23 -4.38 -4.94
CA PRO A 32 -12.66 -4.31 -4.63
C PRO A 32 -13.25 -5.66 -4.21
N GLY A 33 -12.72 -6.73 -4.75
CA GLY A 33 -13.23 -8.05 -4.37
C GLY A 33 -12.93 -8.41 -2.94
N SER A 34 -11.74 -8.09 -2.47
CA SER A 34 -11.33 -8.39 -1.11
C SER A 34 -11.59 -7.23 -0.15
N ARG A 35 -11.87 -6.05 -0.70
CA ARG A 35 -12.09 -4.83 0.07
C ARG A 35 -10.90 -4.49 0.94
N ARG A 36 -9.71 -4.62 0.37
CA ARG A 36 -8.45 -4.30 1.05
C ARG A 36 -7.55 -3.53 0.13
N PHE A 37 -6.66 -2.76 0.72
CA PHE A 37 -5.59 -2.10 -0.02
C PHE A 37 -4.38 -3.01 -0.05
N PHE A 38 -3.68 -3.00 -1.18
CA PHE A 38 -2.48 -3.82 -1.37
C PHE A 38 -1.31 -2.94 -1.75
N ALA A 39 -0.14 -3.30 -1.27
CA ALA A 39 1.09 -2.60 -1.62
C ALA A 39 2.13 -3.60 -2.08
N PHE A 40 2.73 -3.30 -3.23
CA PHE A 40 3.75 -4.17 -3.83
C PHE A 40 5.05 -3.38 -3.92
N HIS A 41 6.13 -3.95 -3.41
CA HIS A 41 7.43 -3.29 -3.43
C HIS A 41 8.07 -3.47 -4.79
N LEU A 42 8.52 -2.36 -5.39
CA LEU A 42 9.08 -2.36 -6.73
C LEU A 42 10.60 -2.33 -6.75
N GLY A 43 11.22 -2.24 -5.59
CA GLY A 43 12.67 -2.17 -5.52
C GLY A 43 13.35 -3.50 -5.72
N PRO A 44 14.68 -3.51 -5.63
CA PRO A 44 15.45 -4.72 -5.89
C PRO A 44 15.33 -5.76 -4.78
N HIS A 45 14.92 -5.36 -3.58
CA HIS A 45 14.81 -6.30 -2.49
C HIS A 45 13.50 -7.05 -2.58
N HIS A 46 13.54 -8.31 -2.20
CA HIS A 46 12.31 -9.10 -2.16
C HIS A 46 11.52 -8.74 -0.91
N VAL A 47 10.34 -8.20 -1.12
CA VAL A 47 9.43 -7.84 -0.05
C VAL A 47 8.08 -8.42 -0.38
N GLU A 48 7.51 -9.15 0.57
CA GLU A 48 6.20 -9.75 0.34
C GLU A 48 5.14 -8.66 0.27
N PRO A 49 4.11 -8.87 -0.53
CA PRO A 49 3.03 -7.88 -0.64
C PRO A 49 2.37 -7.62 0.71
N LEU A 50 2.02 -6.37 0.92
CA LEU A 50 1.32 -5.96 2.12
C LEU A 50 -0.15 -5.74 1.81
N SER A 51 -0.99 -5.91 2.81
CA SER A 51 -2.40 -5.59 2.63
C SER A 51 -2.99 -5.14 3.96
N ALA A 52 -4.01 -4.29 3.86
CA ALA A 52 -4.69 -3.80 5.04
C ALA A 52 -6.07 -3.32 4.67
N ALA A 53 -6.98 -3.35 5.64
CA ALA A 53 -8.35 -2.93 5.40
C ALA A 53 -8.48 -1.42 5.30
N THR A 54 -7.56 -0.68 5.89
CA THR A 54 -7.60 0.78 5.86
C THR A 54 -6.30 1.34 5.30
N PRO A 55 -6.37 2.53 4.68
CA PRO A 55 -5.14 3.13 4.16
C PRO A 55 -4.15 3.51 5.27
N GLN A 56 -4.65 3.86 6.44
CA GLN A 56 -3.77 4.20 7.55
C GLN A 56 -2.92 3.01 7.97
N LEU A 57 -3.56 1.86 8.06
CA LEU A 57 -2.84 0.65 8.45
C LEU A 57 -1.83 0.25 7.38
N LEU A 58 -2.21 0.39 6.11
CA LEU A 58 -1.27 0.05 5.04
C LEU A 58 -0.08 0.99 5.05
N ASP A 59 -0.32 2.28 5.23
CA ASP A 59 0.76 3.24 5.30
C ASP A 59 1.73 2.90 6.42
N GLU A 60 1.20 2.52 7.56
CA GLU A 60 2.03 2.15 8.69
C GLU A 60 2.86 0.91 8.37
N GLN A 61 2.25 -0.09 7.74
CA GLN A 61 2.96 -1.30 7.36
C GLN A 61 4.10 -1.00 6.38
N ILE A 62 3.84 -0.10 5.43
CA ILE A 62 4.86 0.29 4.48
C ILE A 62 6.04 0.92 5.21
N ARG A 63 5.78 1.81 6.13
CA ARG A 63 6.85 2.48 6.87
C ARG A 63 7.68 1.51 7.68
N ILE A 64 6.99 0.58 8.35
CA ILE A 64 7.70 -0.42 9.15
C ILE A 64 8.56 -1.29 8.25
N THR A 65 8.01 -1.70 7.13
CA THR A 65 8.75 -2.56 6.20
C THR A 65 9.97 -1.84 5.65
N GLU A 66 9.81 -0.55 5.33
CA GLU A 66 10.94 0.21 4.83
C GLU A 66 12.04 0.32 5.86
N GLN A 67 11.67 0.51 7.11
CA GLN A 67 12.67 0.59 8.19
C GLN A 67 13.40 -0.73 8.34
N GLU A 68 12.66 -1.83 8.26
CA GLU A 68 13.27 -3.14 8.41
C GLU A 68 14.16 -3.50 7.23
N ALA A 69 13.80 -3.01 6.04
CA ALA A 69 14.56 -3.34 4.83
C ALA A 69 15.81 -2.50 4.68
N GLN A 70 15.88 -1.37 5.37
CA GLN A 70 17.03 -0.49 5.24
C GLN A 70 18.21 -1.05 6.02
N PRO A 71 19.41 -0.98 5.45
CA PRO A 71 20.59 -1.36 6.23
C PRO A 71 20.78 -0.40 7.37
N HIS A 72 21.20 -0.95 8.48
CA HIS A 72 21.51 -0.12 9.63
C HIS A 72 22.79 0.60 9.41
N ARG A 73 22.74 1.93 9.44
CA ARG A 73 23.91 2.68 9.24
C ARG A 73 24.56 2.97 10.55
N GLY A 74 25.83 2.93 10.60
CA GLY A 74 26.55 3.21 11.81
C GLY A 74 26.45 2.11 12.85
N GLN A 75 25.98 1.01 12.46
CA GLN A 75 25.85 -0.11 13.39
C GLN A 75 27.06 -0.95 13.37
#